data_a43a614b857dbc380ad572e5b31bc348
#
_entry.id   a43a614b857dbc380ad572e5b31bc348
#
_cell.length_a   1.000
_cell.length_b   1.000
_cell.length_c   1.000
_cell.angle_alpha   90.00
_cell.angle_beta   90.00
_cell.angle_gamma   90.00
#
_symmetry.space_group_name_H-M   'P 1'
#
loop_
_entity.id
_entity.type
_entity.pdbx_description
1 polymer ?
#
loop_
_entity_poly.entity_id
_entity_poly.type
_entity_poly.pdbx_seq_one_letter_code
_entity_poly.pdbx_strand_id
1 'polypeptide(L)'
;MKFQIAIWGFGLLTLPLAAELRVSHADAVKSAIKRSIPEYNPMAKQMRIQGEVEVEVKISESGDVADVKVVTGNPMLSSTVVRAMKEWKFSPFTEAGRPAAAVANLKFTFKQ
;
A
#
# COMPACT_ATOMS: atom_id res chain seq x y z
N MET A 1 -36.18 26.28 25.48
CA MET A 1 -35.71 25.95 25.36
C MET A 1 -34.97 25.43 24.95
N LYS A 2 -34.91 25.24 24.72
CA LYS A 2 -34.27 24.72 24.45
C LYS A 2 -33.49 24.16 23.91
N PHE A 3 -33.31 23.95 23.71
CA PHE A 3 -32.53 23.45 23.33
C PHE A 3 -31.92 22.87 22.82
N GLN A 4 -31.83 22.68 22.61
CA GLN A 4 -31.29 22.24 22.23
C GLN A 4 -30.65 21.83 21.59
N ILE A 5 -30.51 21.70 21.29
CA ILE A 5 -29.83 21.42 20.82
C ILE A 5 -29.05 20.99 20.34
N ALA A 6 -28.92 20.82 20.10
CA ALA A 6 -28.09 20.46 19.75
C ALA A 6 -27.40 19.84 19.56
N ILE A 7 -27.48 19.42 19.67
CA ILE A 7 -26.68 18.80 19.54
C ILE A 7 -26.25 18.43 18.64
N TRP A 8 -26.25 18.70 18.29
CA TRP A 8 -25.77 18.47 17.44
C TRP A 8 -24.88 17.99 17.10
N GLY A 9 -24.97 17.97 17.25
CA GLY A 9 -24.09 17.41 17.06
C GLY A 9 -23.40 17.20 16.80
N PHE A 10 -23.44 17.12 16.87
CA PHE A 10 -22.59 16.81 16.73
C PHE A 10 -22.03 16.05 16.29
N GLY A 11 -22.45 15.81 16.39
CA GLY A 11 -21.78 14.92 16.09
C GLY A 11 -21.34 14.55 14.84
N LEU A 12 -21.37 14.69 14.48
CA LEU A 12 -20.97 14.47 13.58
C LEU A 12 -20.02 14.54 12.97
N LEU A 13 -19.95 15.07 12.91
CA LEU A 13 -18.91 15.40 12.54
C LEU A 13 -17.91 14.57 12.61
N THR A 14 -18.02 13.90 13.35
CA THR A 14 -16.99 13.04 13.71
C THR A 14 -17.09 11.75 13.04
N LEU A 15 -17.62 11.72 11.88
CA LEU A 15 -17.50 10.55 11.13
C LEU A 15 -16.05 10.30 10.94
N PRO A 16 -15.52 9.21 11.41
CA PRO A 16 -14.16 8.89 11.11
C PRO A 16 -14.07 8.71 9.63
N LEU A 17 -13.01 9.20 9.08
CA LEU A 17 -12.68 8.83 7.74
C LEU A 17 -12.64 7.33 7.72
N ALA A 18 -13.18 6.76 6.71
CA ALA A 18 -13.18 5.32 6.58
C ALA A 18 -11.75 4.83 6.80
N ALA A 19 -11.59 4.00 7.78
CA ALA A 19 -10.29 3.41 8.03
C ALA A 19 -9.95 2.51 6.87
N GLU A 20 -8.75 2.66 6.37
CA GLU A 20 -8.25 1.76 5.35
C GLU A 20 -7.91 0.43 5.99
N LEU A 21 -8.15 -0.65 5.28
CA LEU A 21 -7.75 -1.96 5.74
C LEU A 21 -6.24 -2.06 5.75
N ARG A 22 -5.69 -2.62 6.82
CA ARG A 22 -4.27 -2.90 6.89
C ARG A 22 -4.04 -4.32 6.45
N VAL A 23 -3.19 -4.50 5.43
CA VAL A 23 -2.95 -5.80 4.83
C VAL A 23 -1.47 -6.15 4.99
N SER A 24 -1.19 -7.35 5.46
CA SER A 24 0.18 -7.81 5.62
C SER A 24 0.81 -8.11 4.27
N HIS A 25 2.14 -8.22 4.27
CA HIS A 25 2.87 -8.61 3.06
C HIS A 25 2.33 -9.93 2.50
N ALA A 26 2.17 -10.92 3.36
CA ALA A 26 1.72 -12.23 2.92
C ALA A 26 0.32 -12.17 2.29
N ASP A 27 -0.59 -11.44 2.93
CA ASP A 27 -1.95 -11.34 2.40
C ASP A 27 -1.98 -10.55 1.11
N ALA A 28 -1.16 -9.51 1.00
CA ALA A 28 -1.10 -8.71 -0.21
C ALA A 28 -0.58 -9.55 -1.38
N VAL A 29 0.48 -10.31 -1.15
CA VAL A 29 1.04 -11.16 -2.21
C VAL A 29 0.02 -12.21 -2.64
N LYS A 30 -0.70 -12.78 -1.68
CA LYS A 30 -1.73 -13.77 -1.97
C LYS A 30 -2.86 -13.19 -2.82
N SER A 31 -3.18 -11.92 -2.61
CA SER A 31 -4.29 -11.28 -3.31
C SER A 31 -3.88 -10.68 -4.66
N ALA A 32 -2.59 -10.70 -4.99
CA ALA A 32 -2.10 -10.12 -6.24
C ALA A 32 -2.53 -11.00 -7.42
N ILE A 33 -3.21 -10.39 -8.38
CA ILE A 33 -3.61 -11.07 -9.60
C ILE A 33 -2.69 -10.72 -10.76
N LYS A 34 -1.94 -9.64 -10.63
CA LYS A 34 -0.90 -9.27 -11.57
C LYS A 34 0.29 -8.76 -10.79
N ARG A 35 1.47 -9.25 -11.14
CA ARG A 35 2.72 -8.88 -10.48
C ARG A 35 3.75 -8.46 -11.49
N SER A 36 4.64 -7.57 -11.07
CA SER A 36 5.80 -7.20 -11.83
C SER A 36 6.99 -7.34 -10.89
N ILE A 37 8.03 -8.02 -11.34
CA ILE A 37 9.21 -8.26 -10.52
C ILE A 37 10.11 -7.03 -10.62
N PRO A 38 10.50 -6.42 -9.49
CA PRO A 38 11.41 -5.27 -9.54
C PRO A 38 12.74 -5.67 -10.15
N GLU A 39 13.22 -4.85 -11.05
CA GLU A 39 14.50 -5.09 -11.68
C GLU A 39 15.63 -4.76 -10.72
N TYR A 40 16.64 -5.61 -10.69
CA TYR A 40 17.85 -5.30 -9.95
C TYR A 40 18.67 -4.36 -10.81
N ASN A 41 18.72 -3.08 -10.42
CA ASN A 41 19.44 -2.06 -11.16
C ASN A 41 20.88 -2.51 -11.41
N PRO A 42 21.34 -2.54 -12.68
CA PRO A 42 22.70 -3.00 -13.00
C PRO A 42 23.78 -2.24 -12.25
N MET A 43 23.61 -0.94 -12.09
CA MET A 43 24.61 -0.15 -11.37
C MET A 43 24.62 -0.52 -9.88
N ALA A 44 23.45 -0.70 -9.30
CA ALA A 44 23.37 -1.14 -7.90
C ALA A 44 24.04 -2.51 -7.73
N LYS A 45 23.83 -3.39 -8.69
CA LYS A 45 24.42 -4.71 -8.66
C LYS A 45 25.94 -4.63 -8.76
N GLN A 46 26.42 -3.77 -9.68
CA GLN A 46 27.85 -3.58 -9.87
C GLN A 46 28.51 -2.98 -8.62
N MET A 47 27.81 -2.09 -7.95
CA MET A 47 28.28 -1.46 -6.71
C MET A 47 28.04 -2.34 -5.50
N ARG A 48 27.49 -3.53 -5.68
CA ARG A 48 27.20 -4.48 -4.61
C ARG A 48 26.23 -3.91 -3.58
N ILE A 49 25.32 -3.08 -4.06
CA ILE A 49 24.26 -2.55 -3.20
C ILE A 49 23.18 -3.60 -3.13
N GLN A 50 22.91 -4.08 -1.92
CA GLN A 50 21.88 -5.08 -1.68
C GLN A 50 21.19 -4.77 -0.38
N GLY A 51 20.08 -5.44 -0.11
CA GLY A 51 19.33 -5.21 1.10
C GLY A 51 17.85 -5.28 0.86
N GLU A 52 17.10 -4.85 1.87
CA GLU A 52 15.65 -4.93 1.87
C GLU A 52 15.05 -3.56 1.58
N VAL A 53 14.00 -3.55 0.78
CA VAL A 53 13.20 -2.36 0.50
C VAL A 53 11.81 -2.61 1.03
N GLU A 54 11.31 -1.70 1.85
CA GLU A 54 9.94 -1.78 2.33
C GLU A 54 9.14 -0.61 1.77
N VAL A 55 7.97 -0.91 1.22
CA VAL A 55 7.08 0.10 0.68
C VAL A 55 5.69 -0.04 1.28
N GLU A 56 5.02 1.10 1.40
CA GLU A 56 3.62 1.13 1.78
C GLU A 56 2.83 1.42 0.52
N VAL A 57 1.91 0.53 0.19
CA VAL A 57 1.16 0.60 -1.06
C VAL A 57 -0.29 0.87 -0.74
N LYS A 58 -0.84 1.92 -1.32
CA LYS A 58 -2.26 2.20 -1.20
C LYS A 58 -2.99 1.56 -2.36
N ILE A 59 -3.98 0.75 -2.04
CA ILE A 59 -4.73 -0.03 -3.02
C ILE A 59 -6.16 0.47 -3.02
N SER A 60 -6.66 0.82 -4.21
CA SER A 60 -8.02 1.31 -4.34
C SER A 60 -9.04 0.19 -4.17
N GLU A 61 -10.31 0.57 -4.08
CA GLU A 61 -11.40 -0.39 -3.95
C GLU A 61 -11.47 -1.35 -5.13
N SER A 62 -10.96 -0.93 -6.29
CA SER A 62 -10.95 -1.77 -7.48
C SER A 62 -9.74 -2.68 -7.57
N GLY A 63 -8.79 -2.55 -6.62
CA GLY A 63 -7.60 -3.39 -6.63
C GLY A 63 -6.41 -2.77 -7.34
N ASP A 64 -6.54 -1.54 -7.81
CA ASP A 64 -5.43 -0.87 -8.48
C ASP A 64 -4.51 -0.21 -7.46
N VAL A 65 -3.23 -0.11 -7.81
CA VAL A 65 -2.26 0.57 -6.96
C VAL A 65 -2.46 2.08 -7.13
N ALA A 66 -2.90 2.74 -6.07
CA ALA A 66 -3.17 4.17 -6.09
C ALA A 66 -1.95 4.99 -5.77
N ASP A 67 -1.09 4.49 -4.87
CA ASP A 67 0.10 5.20 -4.47
C ASP A 67 1.11 4.24 -3.87
N VAL A 68 2.39 4.58 -3.97
CA VAL A 68 3.48 3.78 -3.41
C VAL A 68 4.41 4.71 -2.65
N LYS A 69 4.62 4.41 -1.38
CA LYS A 69 5.50 5.20 -0.53
C LYS A 69 6.64 4.33 -0.04
N VAL A 70 7.87 4.78 -0.22
CA VAL A 70 9.03 4.05 0.28
C VAL A 70 9.17 4.31 1.78
N VAL A 71 9.19 3.24 2.55
CA VAL A 71 9.37 3.33 4.00
C VAL A 71 10.85 3.25 4.32
N THR A 72 11.54 2.25 3.81
CA THR A 72 12.99 2.10 3.97
C THR A 72 13.58 1.48 2.72
N GLY A 73 14.86 1.68 2.53
CA GLY A 73 15.60 1.06 1.44
C GLY A 73 16.49 2.02 0.71
N ASN A 74 17.53 1.48 0.09
CA ASN A 74 18.45 2.28 -0.69
C ASN A 74 17.74 2.80 -1.95
N PRO A 75 17.88 4.11 -2.26
CA PRO A 75 17.17 4.69 -3.42
C PRO A 75 17.45 3.96 -4.73
N MET A 76 18.63 3.40 -4.91
CA MET A 76 18.96 2.68 -6.14
C MET A 76 18.18 1.37 -6.27
N LEU A 77 17.67 0.85 -5.16
CA LEU A 77 16.83 -0.34 -5.16
C LEU A 77 15.36 0.05 -5.13
N SER A 78 15.01 1.04 -4.31
CA SER A 78 13.61 1.37 -4.12
C SER A 78 12.94 1.96 -5.36
N SER A 79 13.72 2.64 -6.22
CA SER A 79 13.14 3.22 -7.42
C SER A 79 12.55 2.15 -8.34
N THR A 80 13.22 1.00 -8.45
CA THR A 80 12.71 -0.09 -9.28
C THR A 80 11.52 -0.78 -8.62
N VAL A 81 11.49 -0.81 -7.28
CA VAL A 81 10.35 -1.36 -6.55
C VAL A 81 9.12 -0.50 -6.77
N VAL A 82 9.27 0.83 -6.67
CA VAL A 82 8.15 1.74 -6.90
C VAL A 82 7.59 1.55 -8.31
N ARG A 83 8.47 1.46 -9.30
CA ARG A 83 8.05 1.29 -10.68
C ARG A 83 7.31 -0.03 -10.86
N ALA A 84 7.84 -1.10 -10.30
CA ALA A 84 7.21 -2.42 -10.41
C ALA A 84 5.85 -2.44 -9.72
N MET A 85 5.77 -1.85 -8.53
CA MET A 85 4.52 -1.86 -7.77
C MET A 85 3.38 -1.17 -8.51
N LYS A 86 3.68 -0.16 -9.30
CA LYS A 86 2.64 0.53 -10.04
C LYS A 86 1.98 -0.35 -11.10
N GLU A 87 2.62 -1.44 -11.46
CA GLU A 87 2.08 -2.37 -12.43
C GLU A 87 1.36 -3.55 -11.78
N TRP A 88 1.41 -3.63 -10.46
CA TRP A 88 0.70 -4.69 -9.75
C TRP A 88 -0.78 -4.42 -9.75
N LYS A 89 -1.54 -5.50 -9.69
CA LYS A 89 -2.98 -5.42 -9.53
C LYS A 89 -3.42 -6.47 -8.53
N PHE A 90 -4.38 -6.10 -7.71
CA PHE A 90 -4.86 -6.96 -6.64
C PHE A 90 -6.33 -7.30 -6.86
N SER A 91 -6.72 -8.46 -6.38
CA SER A 91 -8.13 -8.75 -6.23
C SER A 91 -8.67 -7.77 -5.18
N PRO A 92 -9.83 -7.13 -5.42
CA PRO A 92 -10.34 -6.15 -4.47
C PRO A 92 -10.43 -6.72 -3.07
N PHE A 93 -9.95 -5.94 -2.11
CA PHE A 93 -10.11 -6.29 -0.70
C PHE A 93 -11.51 -5.91 -0.28
N THR A 94 -12.07 -6.68 0.66
CA THR A 94 -13.43 -6.43 1.08
C THR A 94 -13.49 -6.27 2.59
N GLU A 95 -14.47 -5.48 3.02
CA GLU A 95 -14.79 -5.33 4.43
C GLU A 95 -16.31 -5.35 4.53
N ALA A 96 -16.83 -6.20 5.38
CA ALA A 96 -18.27 -6.39 5.52
C ALA A 96 -18.94 -6.69 4.17
N GLY A 97 -18.25 -7.43 3.31
CA GLY A 97 -18.79 -7.84 2.02
C GLY A 97 -18.72 -6.79 0.93
N ARG A 98 -18.08 -5.65 1.18
CA ARG A 98 -17.97 -4.56 0.21
C ARG A 98 -16.53 -4.29 -0.14
N PRO A 99 -16.25 -3.89 -1.39
CA PRO A 99 -14.90 -3.49 -1.75
C PRO A 99 -14.43 -2.35 -0.84
N ALA A 100 -13.19 -2.42 -0.42
CA ALA A 100 -12.61 -1.44 0.48
C ALA A 100 -11.20 -1.09 0.03
N ALA A 101 -10.82 0.16 0.26
CA ALA A 101 -9.45 0.57 0.03
C ALA A 101 -8.56 -0.07 1.10
N ALA A 102 -7.32 -0.34 0.73
CA ALA A 102 -6.41 -1.03 1.63
C ALA A 102 -5.02 -0.40 1.59
N VAL A 103 -4.27 -0.61 2.64
CA VAL A 103 -2.88 -0.21 2.72
C VAL A 103 -2.08 -1.46 3.04
N ALA A 104 -1.12 -1.78 2.19
CA ALA A 104 -0.30 -2.97 2.37
C ALA A 104 1.16 -2.58 2.53
N ASN A 105 1.84 -3.25 3.44
CA ASN A 105 3.28 -3.11 3.57
C ASN A 105 3.93 -4.28 2.87
N LEU A 106 4.77 -3.98 1.90
CA LEU A 106 5.46 -5.01 1.11
C LEU A 106 6.95 -4.86 1.24
N LYS A 107 7.63 -5.98 1.31
CA LYS A 107 9.08 -6.02 1.46
C LYS A 107 9.68 -6.79 0.31
N PHE A 108 10.77 -6.25 -0.22
CA PHE A 108 11.50 -6.87 -1.30
C PHE A 108 12.96 -6.96 -0.91
N THR A 109 13.56 -8.13 -1.09
CA THR A 109 14.96 -8.35 -0.74
C THR A 109 15.78 -8.49 -2.00
N PHE A 110 16.83 -7.67 -2.09
CA PHE A 110 17.77 -7.73 -3.22
C PHE A 110 19.07 -8.34 -2.75
N LYS A 111 19.47 -9.43 -3.38
CA LYS A 111 20.71 -10.13 -3.07
C LYS A 111 21.46 -10.43 -4.33
N GLN A 112 22.78 -10.55 -4.20
CA GLN A 112 23.63 -10.98 -5.28
C GLN A 112 23.84 -12.47 -5.22
#